data_99a0a3167a86b89718a7f465b36f905f
#
_entry.id   99a0a3167a86b89718a7f465b36f905f
#
_cell.length_a   1.000
_cell.length_b   1.000
_cell.length_c   1.000
_cell.angle_alpha   90.00
_cell.angle_beta   90.00
_cell.angle_gamma   90.00
#
_symmetry.space_group_name_H-M   'P 1'
#
loop_
_entity.id
_entity.type
_entity.pdbx_description
1 polymer ?
#
loop_
_entity_poly.entity_id
_entity_poly.type
_entity_poly.pdbx_seq_one_letter_code
_entity_poly.pdbx_strand_id
1 'polypeptide(L)'
;KLDFVTKGLKFTAKLSFDNTMVEEKRGISDKYMDPQMKWINPDDGSVSYDQGQDYHESVAWTTNGGEVNVKSTYRRLFYLAQLDWNRKFGNHEVGAMGVFNRNESAYGSEFKRYREDWVFRATYNYAMRYMLELNGCYNGSEKFGPDYRFKFFPSASLGWTVTEEPFMKNVKKYVDMFKVRASWGRIGDDSTGDRFL
;
A
#
# COMPACT_ATOMS: atom_id res chain seq x y z
N LYS A 1 0.86 -7.59 -22.27
CA LYS A 1 1.80 -8.63 -22.71
C LYS A 1 2.75 -8.03 -23.72
N LEU A 2 3.99 -8.43 -23.67
CA LEU A 2 5.06 -7.98 -24.56
C LEU A 2 5.59 -9.16 -25.41
N ASP A 3 4.66 -9.98 -25.92
CA ASP A 3 4.99 -11.18 -26.70
C ASP A 3 5.73 -10.85 -28.01
N PHE A 4 5.70 -9.58 -28.45
CA PHE A 4 6.48 -9.09 -29.61
C PHE A 4 7.98 -8.98 -29.32
N VAL A 5 8.38 -8.82 -28.04
CA VAL A 5 9.79 -8.82 -27.64
C VAL A 5 10.25 -10.25 -27.38
N THR A 6 9.52 -10.98 -26.54
CA THR A 6 9.73 -12.42 -26.29
C THR A 6 8.44 -13.04 -25.76
N LYS A 7 8.16 -14.26 -26.21
CA LYS A 7 6.96 -14.99 -25.77
C LYS A 7 6.97 -15.19 -24.24
N GLY A 8 5.87 -14.86 -23.60
CA GLY A 8 5.68 -15.01 -22.17
C GLY A 8 6.14 -13.82 -21.33
N LEU A 9 6.56 -12.72 -21.97
CA LEU A 9 6.91 -11.48 -21.26
C LEU A 9 5.66 -10.65 -20.99
N LYS A 10 5.55 -10.17 -19.74
CA LYS A 10 4.47 -9.30 -19.29
C LYS A 10 5.05 -8.15 -18.46
N PHE A 11 4.66 -6.95 -18.79
CA PHE A 11 4.92 -5.77 -17.96
C PHE A 11 3.65 -5.33 -17.27
N THR A 12 3.76 -4.95 -16.00
CA THR A 12 2.67 -4.39 -15.19
C THR A 12 3.19 -3.16 -14.48
N ALA A 13 2.45 -2.07 -14.57
CA ALA A 13 2.71 -0.87 -13.79
C ALA A 13 1.47 -0.52 -12.97
N LYS A 14 1.67 -0.02 -11.76
CA LYS A 14 0.61 0.49 -10.88
C LYS A 14 1.05 1.82 -10.30
N LEU A 15 0.11 2.75 -10.23
CA LEU A 15 0.25 4.04 -9.56
C LEU A 15 -0.96 4.22 -8.67
N SER A 16 -0.74 4.55 -7.39
CA SER A 16 -1.80 4.92 -6.46
C SER A 16 -1.42 6.21 -5.76
N PHE A 17 -2.36 7.11 -5.67
CA PHE A 17 -2.25 8.34 -4.92
C PHE A 17 -3.42 8.44 -3.96
N ASP A 18 -3.11 8.41 -2.66
CA ASP A 18 -4.09 8.55 -1.59
C ASP A 18 -3.84 9.91 -0.91
N ASN A 19 -4.88 10.70 -0.79
CA ASN A 19 -4.82 11.99 -0.10
C ASN A 19 -6.01 12.12 0.82
N THR A 20 -5.74 12.28 2.10
CA THR A 20 -6.74 12.61 3.12
C THR A 20 -6.46 14.00 3.60
N MET A 21 -7.38 14.92 3.34
CA MET A 21 -7.34 16.28 3.85
C MET A 21 -8.44 16.44 4.89
N VAL A 22 -8.05 16.85 6.08
CA VAL A 22 -8.99 17.14 7.17
C VAL A 22 -9.07 18.64 7.37
N GLU A 23 -10.25 19.18 7.19
CA GLU A 23 -10.56 20.58 7.46
C GLU A 23 -11.41 20.66 8.74
N GLU A 24 -11.06 21.58 9.59
CA GLU A 24 -11.76 21.88 10.83
C GLU A 24 -12.28 23.33 10.79
N LYS A 25 -13.21 23.63 11.68
CA LYS A 25 -13.76 24.97 11.87
C LYS A 25 -14.44 25.58 10.65
N ARG A 26 -14.76 24.79 9.64
CA ARG A 26 -15.58 25.27 8.51
C ARG A 26 -17.02 25.43 8.98
N GLY A 27 -17.59 26.53 8.70
CA GLY A 27 -18.98 26.79 9.07
C GLY A 27 -19.44 28.18 8.77
N ILE A 28 -20.65 28.49 9.23
CA ILE A 28 -21.21 29.80 9.21
C ILE A 28 -20.87 30.46 10.55
N SER A 29 -20.25 31.63 10.49
CA SER A 29 -19.99 32.40 11.69
C SER A 29 -21.18 33.33 11.95
N ASP A 30 -21.80 33.10 13.06
CA ASP A 30 -22.84 33.97 13.63
C ASP A 30 -22.34 34.79 14.83
N LYS A 31 -21.02 34.95 14.92
CA LYS A 31 -20.35 35.58 16.05
C LYS A 31 -20.93 36.93 16.51
N TYR A 32 -21.52 37.62 15.57
CA TYR A 32 -22.13 38.93 15.79
C TYR A 32 -23.65 38.87 15.88
N MET A 33 -24.22 37.67 15.82
CA MET A 33 -25.64 37.46 16.00
C MET A 33 -25.84 36.85 17.40
N ASP A 34 -26.43 37.63 18.27
CA ASP A 34 -26.89 37.08 19.54
C ASP A 34 -28.03 36.08 19.30
N PRO A 35 -28.17 35.06 20.15
CA PRO A 35 -29.27 34.13 20.02
C PRO A 35 -30.59 34.87 20.06
N GLN A 36 -31.32 34.75 18.97
CA GLN A 36 -32.64 35.36 18.86
C GLN A 36 -33.62 34.67 19.78
N MET A 37 -34.03 35.33 20.82
CA MET A 37 -35.10 34.83 21.66
C MET A 37 -36.45 35.24 21.01
N LYS A 38 -37.18 34.22 20.59
CA LYS A 38 -38.49 34.34 20.05
C LYS A 38 -39.52 34.29 21.18
N TRP A 39 -40.27 35.38 21.35
CA TRP A 39 -41.36 35.44 22.30
C TRP A 39 -42.68 35.21 21.57
N ILE A 40 -43.51 34.33 22.11
CA ILE A 40 -44.87 34.15 21.63
C ILE A 40 -45.79 34.80 22.65
N ASN A 41 -46.52 35.80 22.25
CA ASN A 41 -47.52 36.42 23.09
C ASN A 41 -48.64 35.40 23.33
N PRO A 42 -48.95 35.08 24.59
CA PRO A 42 -50.00 34.10 24.87
C PRO A 42 -51.41 34.56 24.52
N ASP A 43 -51.63 35.84 24.42
CA ASP A 43 -52.98 36.39 24.20
C ASP A 43 -53.41 36.39 22.72
N ASP A 44 -52.52 36.63 21.82
CA ASP A 44 -52.81 36.75 20.41
C ASP A 44 -51.96 35.88 19.49
N GLY A 45 -51.03 35.15 20.06
CA GLY A 45 -50.11 34.28 19.31
C GLY A 45 -49.08 35.02 18.45
N SER A 46 -49.00 36.35 18.62
CA SER A 46 -48.00 37.13 17.89
C SER A 46 -46.57 36.78 18.32
N VAL A 47 -45.67 36.90 17.37
CA VAL A 47 -44.26 36.59 17.59
C VAL A 47 -43.50 37.89 17.68
N SER A 48 -42.81 38.10 18.79
CA SER A 48 -41.85 39.17 18.95
C SER A 48 -40.44 38.62 19.17
N TYR A 49 -39.48 39.40 18.79
CA TYR A 49 -38.07 39.12 19.03
C TYR A 49 -37.54 40.07 20.08
N ASP A 50 -36.49 39.72 20.76
CA ASP A 50 -35.86 40.58 21.75
C ASP A 50 -35.46 41.90 21.09
N GLN A 51 -36.03 42.99 21.58
CA GLN A 51 -35.90 44.33 20.96
C GLN A 51 -34.59 45.04 21.35
N GLY A 52 -33.75 44.43 22.14
CA GLY A 52 -32.47 44.99 22.53
C GLY A 52 -31.39 44.90 21.46
N GLN A 53 -31.68 44.24 20.36
CA GLN A 53 -30.66 43.92 19.37
C GLN A 53 -31.16 44.20 17.94
N ASP A 54 -30.29 44.81 17.18
CA ASP A 54 -30.55 45.11 15.76
C ASP A 54 -30.20 43.87 14.91
N TYR A 55 -31.19 43.01 14.76
CA TYR A 55 -31.01 41.72 14.12
C TYR A 55 -30.79 41.75 12.66
N HIS A 56 -30.80 42.90 12.08
CA HIS A 56 -31.47 42.63 10.97
C HIS A 56 -30.89 42.88 9.69
N GLU A 57 -30.41 43.78 9.39
CA GLU A 57 -30.15 44.08 7.99
C GLU A 57 -28.70 44.46 7.73
N SER A 58 -27.95 44.62 8.78
CA SER A 58 -26.56 45.07 8.70
C SER A 58 -25.53 43.99 8.98
N VAL A 59 -25.93 42.84 9.52
CA VAL A 59 -25.00 41.74 9.85
C VAL A 59 -25.02 40.70 8.76
N ALA A 60 -24.05 40.80 7.89
CA ALA A 60 -23.84 39.75 6.88
C ALA A 60 -23.37 38.44 7.54
N TRP A 61 -24.01 37.38 7.15
CA TRP A 61 -23.52 36.05 7.46
C TRP A 61 -22.09 35.89 6.92
N THR A 62 -21.18 35.51 7.76
CA THR A 62 -19.81 35.20 7.34
C THR A 62 -19.57 33.68 7.38
N THR A 63 -18.93 33.19 6.35
CA THR A 63 -18.53 31.77 6.31
C THR A 63 -17.06 31.65 6.66
N ASN A 64 -16.76 30.73 7.57
CA ASN A 64 -15.39 30.36 7.83
C ASN A 64 -14.94 29.34 6.79
N GLY A 65 -13.87 29.65 6.07
CA GLY A 65 -13.30 28.74 5.06
C GLY A 65 -12.72 27.46 5.61
N GLY A 66 -12.67 27.34 6.92
CA GLY A 66 -12.05 26.21 7.61
C GLY A 66 -10.53 26.35 7.69
N GLU A 67 -9.97 25.56 8.55
CA GLU A 67 -8.52 25.42 8.71
C GLU A 67 -8.13 23.97 8.39
N VAL A 68 -7.06 23.80 7.62
CA VAL A 68 -6.53 22.46 7.34
C VAL A 68 -5.86 21.93 8.60
N ASN A 69 -6.37 20.82 9.12
CA ASN A 69 -5.68 20.12 10.19
C ASN A 69 -4.42 19.44 9.65
N VAL A 70 -3.29 20.10 9.81
CA VAL A 70 -1.99 19.64 9.31
C VAL A 70 -1.60 18.30 9.92
N LYS A 71 -1.92 18.04 11.17
CA LYS A 71 -1.57 16.78 11.85
C LYS A 71 -2.37 15.58 11.31
N SER A 72 -3.61 15.81 10.90
CA SER A 72 -4.51 14.76 10.40
C SER A 72 -4.49 14.62 8.88
N THR A 73 -3.82 15.53 8.17
CA THR A 73 -3.68 15.44 6.71
C THR A 73 -2.63 14.39 6.37
N TYR A 74 -2.99 13.44 5.51
CA TYR A 74 -2.12 12.35 5.09
C TYR A 74 -2.06 12.26 3.57
N ARG A 75 -0.84 12.06 3.05
CA ARG A 75 -0.59 11.85 1.61
C ARG A 75 0.25 10.62 1.42
N ARG A 76 -0.12 9.79 0.47
CA ARG A 76 0.62 8.61 0.08
C ARG A 76 0.71 8.51 -1.43
N LEU A 77 1.91 8.29 -1.91
CA LEU A 77 2.18 7.97 -3.31
C LEU A 77 2.83 6.58 -3.35
N PHE A 78 2.21 5.69 -4.09
CA PHE A 78 2.74 4.35 -4.32
C PHE A 78 2.86 4.11 -5.81
N TYR A 79 4.01 3.60 -6.25
CA TYR A 79 4.19 3.13 -7.60
C TYR A 79 4.98 1.83 -7.64
N LEU A 80 4.61 1.02 -8.62
CA LEU A 80 5.16 -0.31 -8.86
C LEU A 80 5.36 -0.52 -10.34
N ALA A 81 6.50 -1.09 -10.68
CA ALA A 81 6.80 -1.64 -12.00
C ALA A 81 7.21 -3.09 -11.83
N GLN A 82 6.59 -3.97 -12.60
CA GLN A 82 6.83 -5.42 -12.54
C GLN A 82 7.04 -5.97 -13.95
N LEU A 83 8.06 -6.78 -14.09
CA LEU A 83 8.36 -7.53 -15.30
C LEU A 83 8.31 -9.02 -14.97
N ASP A 84 7.44 -9.74 -15.64
CA ASP A 84 7.29 -11.20 -15.53
C ASP A 84 7.68 -11.84 -16.85
N TRP A 85 8.43 -12.91 -16.79
CA TRP A 85 8.71 -13.76 -17.92
C TRP A 85 8.56 -15.22 -17.53
N ASN A 86 7.73 -15.94 -18.27
CA ASN A 86 7.48 -17.36 -18.06
C ASN A 86 7.51 -18.08 -19.41
N ARG A 87 8.27 -19.15 -19.49
CA ARG A 87 8.37 -19.93 -20.71
C ARG A 87 8.56 -21.41 -20.44
N LYS A 88 7.91 -22.22 -21.27
CA LYS A 88 8.03 -23.67 -21.23
C LYS A 88 8.76 -24.17 -22.50
N PHE A 89 9.77 -25.01 -22.28
CA PHE A 89 10.58 -25.65 -23.29
C PHE A 89 10.55 -27.18 -23.08
N GLY A 90 9.63 -27.86 -23.75
CA GLY A 90 9.42 -29.28 -23.50
C GLY A 90 9.05 -29.56 -22.03
N ASN A 91 9.93 -30.27 -21.32
CA ASN A 91 9.74 -30.59 -19.91
C ASN A 91 10.31 -29.53 -18.95
N HIS A 92 10.94 -28.49 -19.48
CA HIS A 92 11.52 -27.40 -18.69
C HIS A 92 10.58 -26.21 -18.66
N GLU A 93 10.28 -25.72 -17.48
CA GLU A 93 9.52 -24.50 -17.28
C GLU A 93 10.36 -23.51 -16.48
N VAL A 94 10.58 -22.34 -17.06
CA VAL A 94 11.43 -21.29 -16.47
C VAL A 94 10.59 -20.05 -16.26
N GLY A 95 10.69 -19.46 -15.10
CA GLY A 95 10.08 -18.19 -14.77
C GLY A 95 11.10 -17.21 -14.20
N ALA A 96 10.96 -15.95 -14.54
CA ALA A 96 11.70 -14.85 -13.94
C ALA A 96 10.76 -13.68 -13.66
N MET A 97 10.92 -13.01 -12.54
CA MET A 97 10.15 -11.85 -12.15
C MET A 97 11.08 -10.81 -11.54
N GLY A 98 10.94 -9.58 -11.94
CA GLY A 98 11.54 -8.41 -11.29
C GLY A 98 10.43 -7.43 -10.91
N VAL A 99 10.44 -6.96 -9.69
CA VAL A 99 9.51 -5.95 -9.18
C VAL A 99 10.31 -4.82 -8.57
N PHE A 100 9.97 -3.63 -8.96
CA PHE A 100 10.37 -2.40 -8.28
C PHE A 100 9.12 -1.76 -7.70
N ASN A 101 9.14 -1.42 -6.42
CA ASN A 101 8.09 -0.62 -5.83
C ASN A 101 8.68 0.46 -4.93
N ARG A 102 7.96 1.57 -4.85
CA ARG A 102 8.28 2.64 -3.92
C ARG A 102 7.02 3.21 -3.32
N ASN A 103 7.06 3.39 -2.02
CA ASN A 103 6.00 3.97 -1.23
C ASN A 103 6.52 5.24 -0.55
N GLU A 104 5.88 6.36 -0.83
CA GLU A 104 6.16 7.63 -0.18
C GLU A 104 4.94 8.05 0.61
N SER A 105 5.11 8.46 1.85
CA SER A 105 4.02 8.95 2.69
C SER A 105 4.47 10.15 3.52
N ALA A 106 3.53 11.04 3.82
CA ALA A 106 3.76 12.19 4.68
C ALA A 106 2.49 12.55 5.44
N TYR A 107 2.64 12.89 6.70
CA TYR A 107 1.60 13.48 7.52
C TYR A 107 1.85 14.99 7.57
N GLY A 108 0.84 15.77 7.13
CA GLY A 108 0.88 17.22 7.17
C GLY A 108 2.15 17.82 6.61
N SER A 109 2.89 18.51 7.45
CA SER A 109 4.18 19.15 7.14
C SER A 109 5.39 18.31 7.53
N GLU A 110 5.20 17.07 8.00
CA GLU A 110 6.31 16.19 8.35
C GLU A 110 7.15 15.83 7.11
N PHE A 111 8.40 15.46 7.36
CA PHE A 111 9.27 14.92 6.32
C PHE A 111 8.66 13.65 5.73
N LYS A 112 8.77 13.53 4.43
CA LYS A 112 8.31 12.34 3.71
C LYS A 112 9.01 11.10 4.25
N ARG A 113 8.22 10.06 4.46
CA ARG A 113 8.70 8.71 4.72
C ARG A 113 8.70 7.96 3.41
N TYR A 114 9.75 7.24 3.11
CA TYR A 114 9.83 6.44 1.91
C TYR A 114 10.47 5.08 2.15
N ARG A 115 9.95 4.13 1.43
CA ARG A 115 10.47 2.76 1.36
C ARG A 115 10.57 2.37 -0.09
N GLU A 116 11.67 1.74 -0.45
CA GLU A 116 11.94 1.26 -1.80
C GLU A 116 12.32 -0.21 -1.74
N ASP A 117 11.68 -1.01 -2.57
CA ASP A 117 11.89 -2.45 -2.60
C ASP A 117 12.13 -2.91 -4.03
N TRP A 118 13.20 -3.66 -4.22
CA TRP A 118 13.54 -4.41 -5.42
C TRP A 118 13.39 -5.90 -5.13
N VAL A 119 12.50 -6.58 -5.81
CA VAL A 119 12.24 -8.00 -5.62
C VAL A 119 12.55 -8.74 -6.89
N PHE A 120 13.30 -9.82 -6.75
CA PHE A 120 13.66 -10.71 -7.85
C PHE A 120 13.23 -12.12 -7.50
N ARG A 121 12.68 -12.83 -8.48
CA ARG A 121 12.34 -14.24 -8.38
C ARG A 121 12.77 -14.95 -9.64
N ALA A 122 13.43 -16.09 -9.48
CA ALA A 122 13.68 -17.03 -10.55
C ALA A 122 13.12 -18.40 -10.17
N THR A 123 12.38 -19.02 -11.07
CA THR A 123 11.77 -20.33 -10.87
C THR A 123 12.19 -21.27 -11.99
N TYR A 124 12.44 -22.52 -11.63
CA TYR A 124 12.72 -23.58 -12.57
C TYR A 124 11.95 -24.83 -12.16
N ASN A 125 11.30 -25.44 -13.13
CA ASN A 125 10.56 -26.68 -12.94
C ASN A 125 10.92 -27.65 -14.07
N TYR A 126 11.36 -28.83 -13.70
CA TYR A 126 11.63 -29.90 -14.65
C TYR A 126 10.61 -31.03 -14.50
N ALA A 127 9.78 -31.21 -15.52
CA ALA A 127 8.81 -32.30 -15.65
C ALA A 127 7.90 -32.46 -14.42
N MET A 128 7.64 -31.37 -13.64
CA MET A 128 6.94 -31.41 -12.37
C MET A 128 7.60 -32.27 -11.27
N ARG A 129 8.84 -32.71 -11.50
CA ARG A 129 9.62 -33.53 -10.56
C ARG A 129 10.52 -32.69 -9.68
N TYR A 130 11.34 -31.85 -10.29
CA TYR A 130 12.31 -31.01 -9.62
C TYR A 130 11.93 -29.56 -9.76
N MET A 131 11.85 -28.86 -8.65
CA MET A 131 11.49 -27.47 -8.60
C MET A 131 12.55 -26.70 -7.83
N LEU A 132 13.01 -25.60 -8.40
CA LEU A 132 13.93 -24.65 -7.79
C LEU A 132 13.28 -23.28 -7.81
N GLU A 133 13.32 -22.59 -6.70
CA GLU A 133 12.94 -21.19 -6.61
C GLU A 133 14.03 -20.42 -5.87
N LEU A 134 14.47 -19.33 -6.48
CA LEU A 134 15.41 -18.37 -5.93
C LEU A 134 14.72 -17.03 -5.83
N ASN A 135 14.77 -16.41 -4.67
CA ASN A 135 14.25 -15.07 -4.44
C ASN A 135 15.35 -14.17 -3.87
N GLY A 136 15.30 -12.93 -4.25
CA GLY A 136 16.13 -11.88 -3.67
C GLY A 136 15.28 -10.65 -3.44
N CYS A 137 15.40 -10.06 -2.26
CA CYS A 137 14.75 -8.81 -1.93
C CYS A 137 15.81 -7.81 -1.48
N TYR A 138 15.89 -6.67 -2.17
CA TYR A 138 16.77 -5.57 -1.84
C TYR A 138 15.93 -4.39 -1.39
N ASN A 139 15.82 -4.24 -0.07
CA ASN A 139 14.89 -3.29 0.55
C ASN A 139 15.65 -2.11 1.10
N GLY A 140 15.11 -0.91 0.84
CA GLY A 140 15.58 0.35 1.38
C GLY A 140 14.53 1.00 2.26
N SER A 141 14.93 1.36 3.49
CA SER A 141 14.09 2.10 4.43
C SER A 141 14.79 3.40 4.84
N GLU A 142 14.05 4.50 4.83
CA GLU A 142 14.54 5.81 5.27
C GLU A 142 14.84 5.90 6.77
N LYS A 143 14.42 4.89 7.54
CA LYS A 143 14.74 4.80 8.96
C LYS A 143 16.22 4.61 9.25
N PHE A 144 16.96 4.09 8.26
CA PHE A 144 18.38 3.82 8.41
C PHE A 144 19.25 4.89 7.73
N GLY A 145 20.41 5.13 8.30
CA GLY A 145 21.40 6.02 7.72
C GLY A 145 21.82 5.60 6.31
N PRO A 146 22.40 6.51 5.51
CA PRO A 146 22.71 6.28 4.10
C PRO A 146 23.45 4.97 3.81
N ASP A 147 24.43 4.61 4.67
CA ASP A 147 25.28 3.44 4.47
C ASP A 147 24.58 2.11 4.79
N TYR A 148 23.49 2.15 5.55
CA TYR A 148 22.77 0.97 6.02
C TYR A 148 21.33 0.91 5.49
N ARG A 149 20.96 1.86 4.66
CA ARG A 149 19.59 2.03 4.16
C ARG A 149 19.08 0.84 3.38
N PHE A 150 19.96 0.23 2.58
CA PHE A 150 19.61 -0.90 1.73
C PHE A 150 20.23 -2.20 2.24
N LYS A 151 19.40 -3.25 2.28
CA LYS A 151 19.83 -4.59 2.67
C LYS A 151 19.28 -5.63 1.71
N PHE A 152 20.10 -6.65 1.42
CA PHE A 152 19.73 -7.76 0.57
C PHE A 152 19.31 -8.98 1.40
N PHE A 153 18.16 -9.56 1.06
CA PHE A 153 17.55 -10.70 1.73
C PHE A 153 17.32 -11.81 0.71
N PRO A 154 18.27 -12.74 0.55
CA PRO A 154 18.13 -13.88 -0.33
C PRO A 154 17.30 -14.99 0.32
N SER A 155 16.59 -15.76 -0.53
CA SER A 155 15.99 -17.01 -0.14
C SER A 155 16.02 -18.01 -1.30
N ALA A 156 16.07 -19.29 -0.97
CA ALA A 156 16.06 -20.38 -1.92
C ALA A 156 15.15 -21.49 -1.44
N SER A 157 14.45 -22.15 -2.35
CA SER A 157 13.68 -23.34 -2.06
C SER A 157 13.84 -24.40 -3.13
N LEU A 158 13.85 -25.64 -2.70
CA LEU A 158 13.93 -26.84 -3.52
C LEU A 158 12.68 -27.68 -3.27
N GLY A 159 12.14 -28.24 -4.32
CA GLY A 159 11.02 -29.18 -4.26
C GLY A 159 11.32 -30.41 -5.11
N TRP A 160 11.01 -31.58 -4.58
CA TRP A 160 11.14 -32.86 -5.27
C TRP A 160 9.82 -33.63 -5.13
N THR A 161 9.17 -33.90 -6.25
CA THR A 161 7.97 -34.74 -6.30
C THR A 161 8.39 -36.16 -6.55
N VAL A 162 8.54 -36.92 -5.48
CA VAL A 162 9.09 -38.30 -5.48
C VAL A 162 8.16 -39.25 -6.23
N THR A 163 6.82 -39.02 -6.15
CA THR A 163 5.83 -39.87 -6.86
C THR A 163 5.91 -39.80 -8.38
N GLU A 164 6.57 -38.77 -8.93
CA GLU A 164 6.80 -38.66 -10.38
C GLU A 164 8.04 -39.40 -10.86
N GLU A 165 8.79 -40.00 -9.93
CA GLU A 165 9.98 -40.79 -10.27
C GLU A 165 9.63 -42.18 -10.83
N PRO A 166 10.46 -42.72 -11.76
CA PRO A 166 10.20 -44.02 -12.37
C PRO A 166 10.09 -45.19 -11.36
N PHE A 167 10.84 -45.12 -10.26
CA PHE A 167 10.83 -46.14 -9.23
C PHE A 167 9.56 -46.15 -8.37
N MET A 168 8.80 -45.06 -8.37
CA MET A 168 7.57 -44.90 -7.61
C MET A 168 6.31 -45.33 -8.37
N LYS A 169 6.40 -45.76 -9.62
CA LYS A 169 5.24 -46.11 -10.45
C LYS A 169 4.29 -47.12 -9.79
N ASN A 170 4.85 -48.12 -9.10
CA ASN A 170 4.05 -49.15 -8.42
C ASN A 170 3.37 -48.64 -7.14
N VAL A 171 3.99 -47.66 -6.47
CA VAL A 171 3.49 -47.05 -5.23
C VAL A 171 2.45 -45.99 -5.52
N LYS A 172 2.48 -45.39 -6.70
CA LYS A 172 1.51 -44.34 -7.15
C LYS A 172 0.06 -44.81 -7.11
N LYS A 173 -0.19 -46.10 -7.09
CA LYS A 173 -1.54 -46.69 -6.89
C LYS A 173 -2.12 -46.45 -5.50
N TYR A 174 -1.24 -46.23 -4.51
CA TYR A 174 -1.60 -46.09 -3.09
C TYR A 174 -1.31 -44.67 -2.56
N VAL A 175 -0.39 -43.95 -3.19
CA VAL A 175 0.07 -42.63 -2.78
C VAL A 175 0.00 -41.71 -3.98
N ASP A 176 -1.01 -40.81 -4.02
CA ASP A 176 -1.24 -39.90 -5.12
C ASP A 176 -0.14 -38.88 -5.27
N MET A 177 0.36 -38.34 -4.15
CA MET A 177 1.43 -37.35 -4.15
C MET A 177 2.31 -37.45 -2.91
N PHE A 178 3.61 -37.63 -3.17
CA PHE A 178 4.66 -37.49 -2.15
C PHE A 178 5.70 -36.47 -2.64
N LYS A 179 5.71 -35.30 -1.96
CA LYS A 179 6.61 -34.18 -2.30
C LYS A 179 7.42 -33.77 -1.10
N VAL A 180 8.72 -33.69 -1.29
CA VAL A 180 9.69 -33.17 -0.30
C VAL A 180 10.02 -31.72 -0.67
N ARG A 181 10.12 -30.86 0.32
CA ARG A 181 10.52 -29.46 0.16
C ARG A 181 11.56 -29.09 1.20
N ALA A 182 12.52 -28.29 0.78
CA ALA A 182 13.47 -27.62 1.66
C ALA A 182 13.53 -26.13 1.27
N SER A 183 13.58 -25.26 2.26
CA SER A 183 13.71 -23.82 2.02
C SER A 183 14.66 -23.19 3.03
N TRP A 184 15.36 -22.19 2.57
CA TRP A 184 16.26 -21.38 3.37
C TRP A 184 16.07 -19.91 2.99
N GLY A 185 16.18 -19.00 3.95
CA GLY A 185 16.07 -17.57 3.67
C GLY A 185 16.56 -16.71 4.82
N ARG A 186 16.92 -15.48 4.48
CA ARG A 186 17.23 -14.40 5.44
C ARG A 186 16.07 -13.41 5.46
N ILE A 187 15.71 -12.97 6.66
CA ILE A 187 14.66 -12.01 6.90
C ILE A 187 15.28 -10.80 7.62
N GLY A 188 14.78 -9.62 7.32
CA GLY A 188 15.11 -8.39 8.04
C GLY A 188 13.83 -7.74 8.55
N ASP A 189 13.95 -7.04 9.65
CA ASP A 189 12.88 -6.27 10.26
C ASP A 189 13.34 -4.83 10.47
N ASP A 190 12.49 -3.87 10.12
CA ASP A 190 12.70 -2.44 10.32
C ASP A 190 11.73 -1.83 11.35
N SER A 191 10.98 -2.69 12.08
CA SER A 191 9.96 -2.24 13.04
C SER A 191 10.54 -1.67 14.33
N THR A 192 11.79 -2.00 14.65
CA THR A 192 12.40 -1.78 15.99
C THR A 192 13.23 -0.50 16.10
N GLY A 193 13.32 0.32 15.07
CA GLY A 193 14.17 1.52 15.09
C GLY A 193 13.39 2.82 15.00
N ASP A 194 13.87 3.82 15.75
CA ASP A 194 13.52 5.20 15.48
C ASP A 194 14.16 5.64 14.15
N ARG A 195 13.63 6.71 13.57
CA ARG A 195 14.14 7.27 12.35
C ARG A 195 15.56 7.81 12.56
N PHE A 196 16.48 7.46 11.67
CA PHE A 196 17.78 8.13 11.60
C PHE A 196 17.57 9.56 11.06
N LEU A 197 17.94 10.55 11.85
CA LEU A 197 17.92 11.97 11.50
C LEU A 197 19.34 12.46 11.23
#